data_c95b07880a10eb1aab8943ecd66c0b35
#
_entry.id   c95b07880a10eb1aab8943ecd66c0b35
#
_cell.length_a   1.000
_cell.length_b   1.000
_cell.length_c   1.000
_cell.angle_alpha   90.00
_cell.angle_beta   90.00
_cell.angle_gamma   90.00
#
_symmetry.space_group_name_H-M   'P 1'
#
loop_
_entity.id
_entity.type
_entity.pdbx_description
1 polymer ?
#
loop_
_entity_poly.entity_id
_entity_poly.type
_entity_poly.pdbx_seq_one_letter_code
_entity_poly.pdbx_strand_id
1 'polypeptide(L)'
;MAIRLSTAPLAAAVANEGGIGLIAASGMGLDELRKDIRMARELTGGKGIIGINAMVAARQFLDLITTAAEEGIDLIVAGAGFSRDIFAVGRRYGVEVVPIVSSARLAQTAEKLGASAVVVEGTEAGGHLGTQQSIKEILPEVIEAVNIPVIAAGGAIDGNDVAELLKLGANGVQMGSRFAASEESNAAPALKE
;
A
#
# COMPACT_ATOMS: atom_id res chain seq x y z
N MET A 1 0.20 0.25 7.27
CA MET A 1 0.70 -1.16 7.33
C MET A 1 1.59 -1.32 8.55
N ALA A 2 1.46 -2.43 9.27
CA ALA A 2 2.25 -2.66 10.49
C ALA A 2 3.72 -2.93 10.15
N ILE A 3 4.62 -2.31 10.93
CA ILE A 3 6.06 -2.39 10.73
C ILE A 3 6.53 -3.85 10.81
N ARG A 4 7.32 -4.30 9.82
CA ARG A 4 7.96 -5.62 9.77
C ARG A 4 7.01 -6.84 9.76
N LEU A 5 5.72 -6.68 9.57
CA LEU A 5 4.80 -7.81 9.40
C LEU A 5 4.75 -8.29 7.94
N SER A 6 4.75 -7.36 7.00
CA SER A 6 4.84 -7.68 5.57
C SER A 6 6.27 -7.47 5.08
N THR A 7 6.95 -8.56 4.83
CA THR A 7 8.31 -8.64 4.28
C THR A 7 8.29 -9.44 2.97
N ALA A 8 9.44 -9.74 2.41
CA ALA A 8 9.57 -10.42 1.13
C ALA A 8 8.70 -11.68 0.98
N PRO A 9 8.63 -12.62 1.97
CA PRO A 9 7.82 -13.82 1.81
C PRO A 9 6.34 -13.53 1.60
N LEU A 10 5.76 -12.66 2.43
CA LEU A 10 4.34 -12.31 2.30
C LEU A 10 4.07 -11.50 1.03
N ALA A 11 4.91 -10.51 0.71
CA ALA A 11 4.75 -9.73 -0.51
C ALA A 11 4.85 -10.61 -1.76
N ALA A 12 5.81 -11.53 -1.81
CA ALA A 12 5.97 -12.46 -2.92
C ALA A 12 4.80 -13.44 -3.03
N ALA A 13 4.28 -13.97 -1.92
CA ALA A 13 3.12 -14.86 -1.93
C ALA A 13 1.89 -14.18 -2.57
N VAL A 14 1.61 -12.93 -2.17
CA VAL A 14 0.51 -12.13 -2.76
C VAL A 14 0.74 -11.88 -4.24
N ALA A 15 1.96 -11.54 -4.63
CA ALA A 15 2.29 -11.24 -6.02
C ALA A 15 2.23 -12.50 -6.92
N ASN A 16 2.59 -13.65 -6.42
CA ASN A 16 2.51 -14.94 -7.14
C ASN A 16 1.07 -15.35 -7.44
N GLU A 17 0.11 -14.94 -6.61
CA GLU A 17 -1.32 -15.14 -6.83
C GLU A 17 -1.97 -14.03 -7.68
N GLY A 18 -1.17 -13.20 -8.33
CA GLY A 18 -1.65 -12.13 -9.23
C GLY A 18 -2.09 -10.85 -8.53
N GLY A 19 -1.82 -10.73 -7.25
CA GLY A 19 -2.03 -9.49 -6.47
C GLY A 19 -0.83 -8.55 -6.53
N ILE A 20 -0.91 -7.46 -5.78
CA ILE A 20 0.19 -6.51 -5.57
C ILE A 20 0.78 -6.76 -4.18
N GLY A 21 1.99 -7.29 -4.11
CA GLY A 21 2.68 -7.53 -2.86
C GLY A 21 3.33 -6.27 -2.32
N LEU A 22 3.08 -5.91 -1.06
CA LEU A 22 3.63 -4.69 -0.46
C LEU A 22 4.57 -5.02 0.71
N ILE A 23 5.79 -4.54 0.63
CA ILE A 23 6.78 -4.62 1.72
C ILE A 23 6.58 -3.43 2.66
N ALA A 24 6.51 -3.67 3.97
CA ALA A 24 6.36 -2.62 4.99
C ALA A 24 7.73 -1.97 5.29
N ALA A 25 8.12 -0.97 4.51
CA ALA A 25 9.45 -0.37 4.55
C ALA A 25 9.71 0.51 5.79
N SER A 26 8.66 1.06 6.42
CA SER A 26 8.83 1.89 7.61
C SER A 26 9.53 1.13 8.74
N GLY A 27 10.60 1.72 9.28
CA GLY A 27 11.39 1.10 10.36
C GLY A 27 12.43 0.07 9.91
N MET A 28 12.57 -0.17 8.59
CA MET A 28 13.70 -0.92 8.03
C MET A 28 14.93 -0.02 7.87
N GLY A 29 16.13 -0.62 7.97
CA GLY A 29 17.35 -0.01 7.49
C GLY A 29 17.43 -0.10 5.96
N LEU A 30 18.21 0.79 5.31
CA LEU A 30 18.28 0.81 3.83
C LEU A 30 18.80 -0.51 3.25
N ASP A 31 19.81 -1.11 3.87
CA ASP A 31 20.36 -2.40 3.42
C ASP A 31 19.40 -3.57 3.65
N GLU A 32 18.61 -3.50 4.73
CA GLU A 32 17.55 -4.46 5.01
C GLU A 32 16.46 -4.38 3.93
N LEU A 33 16.04 -3.16 3.58
CA LEU A 33 15.05 -2.93 2.51
C LEU A 33 15.55 -3.45 1.15
N ARG A 34 16.82 -3.17 0.79
CA ARG A 34 17.41 -3.70 -0.44
C ARG A 34 17.37 -5.23 -0.51
N LYS A 35 17.77 -5.88 0.58
CA LYS A 35 17.76 -7.35 0.67
C LYS A 35 16.34 -7.90 0.53
N ASP A 36 15.38 -7.26 1.19
CA ASP A 36 13.98 -7.70 1.17
C ASP A 36 13.35 -7.54 -0.22
N ILE A 37 13.59 -6.43 -0.90
CA ILE A 37 13.13 -6.22 -2.28
C ILE A 37 13.74 -7.28 -3.23
N ARG A 38 15.04 -7.52 -3.16
CA ARG A 38 15.71 -8.53 -3.98
C ARG A 38 15.16 -9.95 -3.72
N MET A 39 14.99 -10.30 -2.45
CA MET A 39 14.38 -11.57 -2.07
C MET A 39 12.95 -11.71 -2.62
N ALA A 40 12.11 -10.68 -2.53
CA ALA A 40 10.76 -10.71 -3.10
C ALA A 40 10.81 -10.92 -4.62
N ARG A 41 11.73 -10.28 -5.33
CA ARG A 41 11.94 -10.48 -6.78
C ARG A 41 12.40 -11.91 -7.12
N GLU A 42 13.27 -12.50 -6.32
CA GLU A 42 13.71 -13.90 -6.47
C GLU A 42 12.53 -14.86 -6.27
N LEU A 43 11.75 -14.67 -5.20
CA LEU A 43 10.61 -15.52 -4.85
C LEU A 43 9.47 -15.45 -5.89
N THR A 44 9.33 -14.34 -6.61
CA THR A 44 8.36 -14.19 -7.71
C THR A 44 8.93 -14.57 -9.07
N GLY A 45 10.21 -14.94 -9.16
CA GLY A 45 10.89 -15.15 -10.44
C GLY A 45 10.87 -13.90 -11.33
N GLY A 46 10.79 -12.71 -10.73
CA GLY A 46 10.75 -11.42 -11.41
C GLY A 46 9.42 -11.07 -12.11
N LYS A 47 8.36 -11.84 -11.88
CA LYS A 47 7.08 -11.68 -12.61
C LYS A 47 5.97 -10.99 -11.81
N GLY A 48 6.08 -10.92 -10.52
CA GLY A 48 5.05 -10.32 -9.66
C GLY A 48 5.19 -8.81 -9.55
N ILE A 49 4.11 -8.12 -9.20
CA ILE A 49 4.12 -6.69 -8.88
C ILE A 49 4.47 -6.54 -7.40
N ILE A 50 5.61 -5.92 -7.12
CA ILE A 50 6.10 -5.69 -5.76
C ILE A 50 6.21 -4.20 -5.50
N GLY A 51 5.52 -3.75 -4.48
CA GLY A 51 5.56 -2.37 -3.99
C GLY A 51 6.12 -2.27 -2.57
N ILE A 52 6.33 -1.05 -2.13
CA ILE A 52 6.58 -0.74 -0.71
C ILE A 52 5.45 0.09 -0.13
N ASN A 53 5.23 -0.07 1.17
CA ASN A 53 4.47 0.91 1.95
C ASN A 53 5.42 1.65 2.90
N ALA A 54 5.42 2.97 2.83
CA ALA A 54 6.21 3.83 3.71
C ALA A 54 5.36 4.95 4.31
N MET A 55 5.48 5.17 5.62
CA MET A 55 4.84 6.32 6.29
C MET A 55 5.66 7.59 6.04
N VAL A 56 5.00 8.67 5.63
CA VAL A 56 5.66 9.98 5.38
C VAL A 56 6.37 10.50 6.64
N ALA A 57 5.84 10.21 7.82
CA ALA A 57 6.44 10.58 9.10
C ALA A 57 7.62 9.67 9.54
N ALA A 58 7.94 8.63 8.77
CA ALA A 58 9.06 7.75 9.11
C ALA A 58 10.40 8.49 9.00
N ARG A 59 11.34 8.16 9.91
CA ARG A 59 12.73 8.58 9.74
C ARG A 59 13.24 8.08 8.39
N GLN A 60 14.02 8.91 7.70
CA GLN A 60 14.62 8.57 6.41
C GLN A 60 13.59 8.20 5.32
N PHE A 61 12.36 8.78 5.39
CA PHE A 61 11.33 8.47 4.40
C PHE A 61 11.83 8.62 2.96
N LEU A 62 12.49 9.74 2.63
CA LEU A 62 13.03 9.98 1.29
C LEU A 62 14.13 8.98 0.91
N ASP A 63 14.99 8.59 1.85
CA ASP A 63 16.03 7.61 1.60
C ASP A 63 15.43 6.22 1.35
N LEU A 64 14.38 5.85 2.11
CA LEU A 64 13.66 4.58 1.92
C LEU A 64 13.02 4.50 0.52
N ILE A 65 12.27 5.53 0.12
CA ILE A 65 11.59 5.51 -1.19
C ILE A 65 12.58 5.59 -2.36
N THR A 66 13.67 6.35 -2.20
CA THR A 66 14.73 6.43 -3.20
C THR A 66 15.46 5.10 -3.34
N THR A 67 15.83 4.48 -2.21
CA THR A 67 16.45 3.15 -2.18
C THR A 67 15.57 2.09 -2.85
N ALA A 68 14.27 2.10 -2.56
CA ALA A 68 13.34 1.16 -3.18
C ALA A 68 13.22 1.39 -4.70
N ALA A 69 13.17 2.64 -5.13
CA ALA A 69 13.14 3.00 -6.54
C ALA A 69 14.42 2.58 -7.29
N GLU A 70 15.60 2.74 -6.67
CA GLU A 70 16.88 2.26 -7.20
C GLU A 70 16.94 0.74 -7.34
N GLU A 71 16.27 -0.01 -6.45
CA GLU A 71 16.15 -1.47 -6.52
C GLU A 71 15.06 -1.95 -7.51
N GLY A 72 14.43 -1.05 -8.26
CA GLY A 72 13.46 -1.41 -9.29
C GLY A 72 12.11 -1.87 -8.75
N ILE A 73 11.62 -1.22 -7.69
CA ILE A 73 10.25 -1.45 -7.18
C ILE A 73 9.21 -0.96 -8.19
N ASP A 74 8.03 -1.58 -8.25
CA ASP A 74 6.99 -1.19 -9.20
C ASP A 74 6.17 0.01 -8.71
N LEU A 75 5.88 0.07 -7.40
CA LEU A 75 5.08 1.15 -6.84
C LEU A 75 5.46 1.49 -5.39
N ILE A 76 5.11 2.70 -5.00
CA ILE A 76 5.25 3.22 -3.64
C ILE A 76 3.89 3.62 -3.11
N VAL A 77 3.44 2.97 -2.03
CA VAL A 77 2.26 3.38 -1.26
C VAL A 77 2.71 4.27 -0.11
N ALA A 78 2.22 5.51 -0.07
CA ALA A 78 2.55 6.47 0.99
C ALA A 78 1.41 6.56 2.01
N GLY A 79 1.70 6.19 3.26
CA GLY A 79 0.76 6.25 4.38
C GLY A 79 0.96 7.46 5.29
N ALA A 80 -0.07 7.81 6.05
CA ALA A 80 -0.09 8.96 6.97
C ALA A 80 0.19 10.31 6.28
N GLY A 81 -0.49 10.55 5.16
CA GLY A 81 -0.30 11.70 4.30
C GLY A 81 0.64 11.42 3.12
N PHE A 82 0.98 12.47 2.38
CA PHE A 82 1.95 12.40 1.28
C PHE A 82 2.68 13.74 1.13
N SER A 83 3.93 13.68 0.68
CA SER A 83 4.73 14.85 0.34
C SER A 83 4.85 14.99 -1.17
N ARG A 84 5.19 16.20 -1.65
CA ARG A 84 5.46 16.41 -3.10
C ARG A 84 6.71 15.68 -3.57
N ASP A 85 7.64 15.38 -2.67
CA ASP A 85 8.91 14.75 -3.00
C ASP A 85 8.74 13.31 -3.49
N ILE A 86 7.72 12.58 -2.98
CA ILE A 86 7.45 11.22 -3.44
C ILE A 86 7.13 11.19 -4.95
N PHE A 87 6.39 12.20 -5.46
CA PHE A 87 6.07 12.28 -6.88
C PHE A 87 7.30 12.66 -7.73
N ALA A 88 8.26 13.40 -7.16
CA ALA A 88 9.54 13.68 -7.82
C ALA A 88 10.38 12.41 -7.95
N VAL A 89 10.44 11.57 -6.90
CA VAL A 89 11.08 10.25 -6.94
C VAL A 89 10.39 9.35 -7.97
N GLY A 90 9.06 9.23 -7.93
CA GLY A 90 8.29 8.43 -8.88
C GLY A 90 8.61 8.80 -10.33
N ARG A 91 8.57 10.09 -10.68
CA ARG A 91 8.92 10.57 -12.04
C ARG A 91 10.37 10.30 -12.42
N ARG A 92 11.32 10.46 -11.48
CA ARG A 92 12.74 10.25 -11.74
C ARG A 92 13.09 8.80 -12.07
N TYR A 93 12.47 7.86 -11.39
CA TYR A 93 12.77 6.44 -11.48
C TYR A 93 11.73 5.63 -12.27
N GLY A 94 10.64 6.25 -12.73
CA GLY A 94 9.55 5.55 -13.41
C GLY A 94 8.75 4.62 -12.48
N VAL A 95 8.60 4.99 -11.20
CA VAL A 95 7.89 4.21 -10.18
C VAL A 95 6.52 4.82 -9.93
N GLU A 96 5.49 3.97 -9.89
CA GLU A 96 4.12 4.40 -9.63
C GLU A 96 3.94 4.88 -8.18
N VAL A 97 3.19 5.97 -8.01
CA VAL A 97 2.95 6.57 -6.69
C VAL A 97 1.47 6.47 -6.34
N VAL A 98 1.20 5.80 -5.23
CA VAL A 98 -0.15 5.50 -4.73
C VAL A 98 -0.30 5.98 -3.29
N PRO A 99 -0.72 7.24 -3.06
CA PRO A 99 -0.93 7.75 -1.71
C PRO A 99 -2.18 7.16 -1.05
N ILE A 100 -2.12 7.03 0.29
CA ILE A 100 -3.30 6.75 1.11
C ILE A 100 -3.96 8.08 1.46
N VAL A 101 -5.26 8.15 1.22
CA VAL A 101 -6.09 9.35 1.41
C VAL A 101 -7.27 9.07 2.35
N SER A 102 -7.73 10.12 3.03
CA SER A 102 -8.84 10.08 3.98
C SER A 102 -9.97 11.05 3.62
N SER A 103 -9.98 11.57 2.39
CA SER A 103 -11.04 12.43 1.87
C SER A 103 -10.94 12.62 0.36
N ALA A 104 -12.07 12.95 -0.28
CA ALA A 104 -12.13 13.30 -1.69
C ALA A 104 -11.19 14.47 -2.04
N ARG A 105 -11.07 15.48 -1.17
CA ARG A 105 -10.15 16.61 -1.36
C ARG A 105 -8.69 16.18 -1.43
N LEU A 106 -8.27 15.25 -0.58
CA LEU A 106 -6.91 14.72 -0.61
C LEU A 106 -6.67 13.87 -1.85
N ALA A 107 -7.65 13.07 -2.28
CA ALA A 107 -7.59 12.31 -3.52
C ALA A 107 -7.40 13.22 -4.74
N GLN A 108 -8.18 14.29 -4.88
CA GLN A 108 -8.01 15.28 -5.95
C GLN A 108 -6.63 15.96 -5.92
N THR A 109 -6.10 16.21 -4.72
CA THR A 109 -4.76 16.78 -4.59
C THR A 109 -3.69 15.79 -5.04
N ALA A 110 -3.82 14.52 -4.67
CA ALA A 110 -2.93 13.45 -5.09
C ALA A 110 -2.94 13.27 -6.62
N GLU A 111 -4.12 13.23 -7.23
CA GLU A 111 -4.28 13.15 -8.69
C GLU A 111 -3.59 14.32 -9.40
N LYS A 112 -3.79 15.57 -8.94
CA LYS A 112 -3.11 16.75 -9.50
C LYS A 112 -1.59 16.72 -9.37
N LEU A 113 -1.05 16.02 -8.37
CA LEU A 113 0.38 15.83 -8.19
C LEU A 113 0.96 14.69 -9.02
N GLY A 114 0.10 13.89 -9.67
CA GLY A 114 0.49 12.79 -10.55
C GLY A 114 0.44 11.42 -9.88
N ALA A 115 -0.47 11.21 -8.93
CA ALA A 115 -0.73 9.87 -8.39
C ALA A 115 -1.28 8.95 -9.48
N SER A 116 -0.80 7.71 -9.53
CA SER A 116 -1.26 6.68 -10.48
C SER A 116 -2.56 6.02 -10.02
N ALA A 117 -2.79 6.01 -8.72
CA ALA A 117 -4.00 5.57 -8.04
C ALA A 117 -4.03 6.18 -6.64
N VAL A 118 -5.12 6.02 -5.90
CA VAL A 118 -5.20 6.33 -4.47
C VAL A 118 -5.75 5.15 -3.70
N VAL A 119 -5.27 4.97 -2.47
CA VAL A 119 -5.91 4.08 -1.49
C VAL A 119 -6.76 4.94 -0.57
N VAL A 120 -8.05 4.64 -0.45
CA VAL A 120 -8.93 5.27 0.53
C VAL A 120 -9.14 4.33 1.72
N GLU A 121 -8.91 4.84 2.94
CA GLU A 121 -9.09 4.10 4.18
C GLU A 121 -10.36 4.54 4.90
N GLY A 122 -11.23 3.57 5.27
CA GLY A 122 -12.34 3.78 6.20
C GLY A 122 -11.91 3.58 7.65
N THR A 123 -12.82 3.85 8.59
CA THR A 123 -12.58 3.64 10.04
C THR A 123 -12.31 2.20 10.41
N GLU A 124 -12.69 1.25 9.55
CA GLU A 124 -12.44 -0.18 9.72
C GLU A 124 -10.97 -0.56 9.47
N ALA A 125 -10.20 0.31 8.85
CA ALA A 125 -8.78 0.06 8.64
C ALA A 125 -7.99 0.16 9.95
N GLY A 126 -7.03 -0.72 10.13
CA GLY A 126 -6.09 -0.64 11.25
C GLY A 126 -5.02 0.44 11.01
N GLY A 127 -4.62 1.17 12.03
CA GLY A 127 -3.50 2.11 11.97
C GLY A 127 -3.85 3.57 12.24
N HIS A 128 -3.14 4.49 11.61
CA HIS A 128 -3.33 5.94 11.77
C HIS A 128 -4.42 6.43 10.83
N LEU A 129 -5.65 6.45 11.31
CA LEU A 129 -6.81 6.85 10.52
C LEU A 129 -6.90 8.38 10.43
N GLY A 130 -7.15 8.87 9.21
CA GLY A 130 -7.41 10.29 8.94
C GLY A 130 -8.89 10.62 8.73
N THR A 131 -9.80 9.66 8.94
CA THR A 131 -11.25 9.81 8.75
C THR A 131 -12.03 9.21 9.92
N GLN A 132 -13.29 9.64 10.07
CA GLN A 132 -14.29 9.03 10.95
C GLN A 132 -15.41 8.34 10.15
N GLN A 133 -15.34 8.35 8.83
CA GLN A 133 -16.30 7.73 7.94
C GLN A 133 -15.96 6.25 7.72
N SER A 134 -16.98 5.40 7.60
CA SER A 134 -16.79 4.03 7.16
C SER A 134 -16.31 3.96 5.72
N ILE A 135 -15.69 2.84 5.33
CA ILE A 135 -15.25 2.67 3.93
C ILE A 135 -16.44 2.76 2.96
N LYS A 136 -17.61 2.30 3.35
CA LYS A 136 -18.83 2.35 2.52
C LYS A 136 -19.36 3.77 2.31
N GLU A 137 -19.07 4.68 3.22
CA GLU A 137 -19.45 6.10 3.11
C GLU A 137 -18.42 6.88 2.28
N ILE A 138 -17.13 6.76 2.60
CA ILE A 138 -16.08 7.58 1.98
C ILE A 138 -15.71 7.12 0.56
N LEU A 139 -15.84 5.82 0.25
CA LEU A 139 -15.44 5.27 -1.04
C LEU A 139 -16.19 5.89 -2.23
N PRO A 140 -17.54 5.99 -2.23
CA PRO A 140 -18.27 6.64 -3.31
C PRO A 140 -17.87 8.10 -3.51
N GLU A 141 -17.67 8.86 -2.41
CA GLU A 141 -17.26 10.27 -2.47
C GLU A 141 -15.90 10.44 -3.16
N VAL A 142 -14.96 9.53 -2.87
CA VAL A 142 -13.62 9.58 -3.49
C VAL A 142 -13.69 9.18 -4.96
N ILE A 143 -14.46 8.14 -5.31
CA ILE A 143 -14.62 7.68 -6.69
C ILE A 143 -15.20 8.79 -7.58
N GLU A 144 -16.21 9.51 -7.11
CA GLU A 144 -16.80 10.63 -7.86
C GLU A 144 -15.84 11.81 -8.02
N ALA A 145 -14.85 11.94 -7.14
CA ALA A 145 -13.97 13.10 -7.08
C ALA A 145 -12.74 13.03 -7.99
N VAL A 146 -12.33 11.83 -8.44
CA VAL A 146 -11.09 11.60 -9.20
C VAL A 146 -11.32 10.72 -10.44
N ASN A 147 -10.40 10.79 -11.41
CA ASN A 147 -10.42 9.95 -12.62
C ASN A 147 -9.37 8.82 -12.58
N ILE A 148 -8.54 8.78 -11.55
CA ILE A 148 -7.56 7.72 -11.33
C ILE A 148 -8.17 6.56 -10.54
N PRO A 149 -7.61 5.33 -10.63
CA PRO A 149 -8.09 4.19 -9.87
C PRO A 149 -8.15 4.44 -8.36
N VAL A 150 -9.23 3.96 -7.73
CA VAL A 150 -9.46 4.06 -6.29
C VAL A 150 -9.45 2.66 -5.69
N ILE A 151 -8.55 2.43 -4.73
CA ILE A 151 -8.37 1.19 -4.01
C ILE A 151 -9.00 1.35 -2.62
N ALA A 152 -9.94 0.48 -2.27
CA ALA A 152 -10.59 0.51 -0.95
C ALA A 152 -9.73 -0.21 0.10
N ALA A 153 -9.63 0.35 1.30
CA ALA A 153 -8.93 -0.25 2.42
C ALA A 153 -9.75 -0.15 3.72
N GLY A 154 -9.86 -1.26 4.42
CA GLY A 154 -10.59 -1.39 5.69
C GLY A 154 -11.74 -2.37 5.60
N GLY A 155 -11.88 -3.21 6.62
CA GLY A 155 -13.01 -4.10 6.83
C GLY A 155 -13.03 -5.39 6.00
N ALA A 156 -12.28 -5.48 4.90
CA ALA A 156 -12.29 -6.68 4.07
C ALA A 156 -11.49 -7.84 4.73
N ILE A 157 -12.15 -8.99 4.89
CA ILE A 157 -11.59 -10.19 5.51
C ILE A 157 -11.58 -11.36 4.52
N ASP A 158 -12.58 -11.43 3.63
CA ASP A 158 -12.73 -12.52 2.67
C ASP A 158 -13.12 -12.01 1.27
N GLY A 159 -13.37 -12.97 0.34
CA GLY A 159 -13.75 -12.66 -1.03
C GLY A 159 -15.13 -12.01 -1.18
N ASN A 160 -16.05 -12.18 -0.21
CA ASN A 160 -17.36 -11.53 -0.25
C ASN A 160 -17.22 -10.05 0.06
N ASP A 161 -16.40 -9.70 1.05
CA ASP A 161 -16.10 -8.30 1.38
C ASP A 161 -15.40 -7.60 0.19
N VAL A 162 -14.44 -8.28 -0.43
CA VAL A 162 -13.77 -7.79 -1.65
C VAL A 162 -14.81 -7.54 -2.76
N ALA A 163 -15.71 -8.50 -3.01
CA ALA A 163 -16.74 -8.37 -4.03
C ALA A 163 -17.72 -7.21 -3.73
N GLU A 164 -18.03 -6.98 -2.45
CA GLU A 164 -18.88 -5.86 -2.03
C GLU A 164 -18.22 -4.51 -2.33
N LEU A 165 -16.94 -4.33 -1.97
CA LEU A 165 -16.20 -3.10 -2.25
C LEU A 165 -16.02 -2.84 -3.75
N LEU A 166 -15.78 -3.89 -4.55
CA LEU A 166 -15.73 -3.78 -6.00
C LEU A 166 -17.09 -3.38 -6.61
N LYS A 167 -18.21 -3.90 -6.08
CA LYS A 167 -19.57 -3.49 -6.49
C LYS A 167 -19.87 -2.03 -6.15
N LEU A 168 -19.27 -1.48 -5.10
CA LEU A 168 -19.35 -0.06 -4.76
C LEU A 168 -18.50 0.82 -5.67
N GLY A 169 -17.73 0.24 -6.61
CA GLY A 169 -16.96 0.96 -7.61
C GLY A 169 -15.46 1.01 -7.35
N ALA A 170 -14.94 0.37 -6.31
CA ALA A 170 -13.49 0.26 -6.11
C ALA A 170 -12.82 -0.48 -7.28
N ASN A 171 -11.64 -0.04 -7.69
CA ASN A 171 -10.83 -0.70 -8.70
C ASN A 171 -9.97 -1.83 -8.11
N GLY A 172 -9.88 -1.92 -6.78
CA GLY A 172 -9.16 -2.94 -6.05
C GLY A 172 -9.37 -2.80 -4.54
N VAL A 173 -8.83 -3.76 -3.78
CA VAL A 173 -8.96 -3.76 -2.33
C VAL A 173 -7.59 -3.99 -1.69
N GLN A 174 -7.20 -3.14 -0.74
CA GLN A 174 -6.02 -3.33 0.08
C GLN A 174 -6.41 -3.98 1.41
N MET A 175 -5.77 -5.08 1.74
CA MET A 175 -6.01 -5.85 2.96
C MET A 175 -4.75 -5.88 3.82
N GLY A 176 -4.90 -5.71 5.13
CA GLY A 176 -3.80 -5.75 6.09
C GLY A 176 -3.93 -6.89 7.08
N SER A 177 -4.90 -6.82 7.99
CA SER A 177 -5.04 -7.76 9.12
C SER A 177 -5.21 -9.21 8.68
N ARG A 178 -5.95 -9.46 7.60
CA ARG A 178 -6.11 -10.82 7.06
C ARG A 178 -4.78 -11.44 6.64
N PHE A 179 -3.93 -10.67 5.95
CA PHE A 179 -2.61 -11.14 5.55
C PHE A 179 -1.61 -11.18 6.72
N ALA A 180 -1.77 -10.30 7.72
CA ALA A 180 -0.96 -10.38 8.95
C ALA A 180 -1.17 -11.72 9.70
N ALA A 181 -2.33 -12.34 9.57
CA ALA A 181 -2.65 -13.65 10.14
C ALA A 181 -2.20 -14.85 9.26
N SER A 182 -1.63 -14.62 8.07
CA SER A 182 -1.17 -15.71 7.19
C SER A 182 0.17 -16.30 7.67
N GLU A 183 0.50 -17.48 7.15
CA GLU A 183 1.75 -18.19 7.49
C GLU A 183 2.99 -17.40 7.07
N GLU A 184 2.93 -16.72 5.92
CA GLU A 184 4.03 -15.96 5.32
C GLU A 184 4.32 -14.63 6.04
N SER A 185 3.41 -14.20 6.92
CA SER A 185 3.61 -13.01 7.75
C SER A 185 4.62 -13.27 8.87
N ASN A 186 5.42 -12.26 9.20
CA ASN A 186 6.32 -12.27 10.36
C ASN A 186 5.59 -12.00 11.70
N ALA A 187 4.27 -12.03 11.73
CA ALA A 187 3.51 -11.87 12.97
C ALA A 187 3.83 -13.00 13.96
N ALA A 188 3.89 -12.67 15.25
CA ALA A 188 4.02 -13.68 16.27
C ALA A 188 2.84 -14.66 16.23
N PRO A 189 3.04 -15.97 16.54
CA PRO A 189 1.96 -16.96 16.52
C PRO A 189 0.72 -16.52 17.28
N ALA A 190 0.88 -15.95 18.46
CA ALA A 190 -0.24 -15.43 19.27
C ALA A 190 -1.04 -14.27 18.63
N LEU A 191 -0.56 -13.65 17.55
CA LEU A 191 -1.29 -12.65 16.78
C LEU A 191 -2.08 -13.30 15.64
N LYS A 192 -1.73 -14.53 15.25
CA LYS A 192 -2.36 -15.28 14.16
C LYS A 192 -3.53 -16.13 14.63
N GLU A 193 -3.65 -16.37 15.96
CA GLU A 193 -4.74 -17.06 16.64
C GLU A 193 -5.93 -16.12 16.91
#